data_3ec97bc50339dfaf1b4a9e4c9d807bd1
#
_entry.id   3ec97bc50339dfaf1b4a9e4c9d807bd1
#
_cell.length_a   1.000
_cell.length_b   1.000
_cell.length_c   1.000
_cell.angle_alpha   90.00
_cell.angle_beta   90.00
_cell.angle_gamma   90.00
#
_symmetry.space_group_name_H-M   'P 1'
#
loop_
_entity.id
_entity.type
_entity.pdbx_description
1 polymer ?
#
loop_
_entity_poly.entity_id
_entity_poly.type
_entity_poly.pdbx_seq_one_letter_code
_entity_poly.pdbx_strand_id
1 'polypeptide(L)'
;MSKFRYLKISKTKKLRCIFLNTNSKLFVVFLHGFMSDLEGEKPKAFQRYCKKRKLGFLALEYSGHGKSSGKFTKGNVSKWTKEIKYTIKKIVKKNNFILIGSSMGSWLSLNQFKYFKKQIKGFLGIGSAPEFLERLMWNKFTKKMKKETIKNGIYYLKHGNYEYP
;
A
#
# COMPACT_ATOMS: atom_id res chain seq x y z
N MET A 1 -15.96 -15.32 3.44
CA MET A 1 -14.92 -14.27 3.48
C MET A 1 -13.56 -14.94 3.56
N SER A 2 -12.57 -14.53 2.77
CA SER A 2 -11.21 -15.04 2.94
C SER A 2 -10.63 -14.45 4.23
N LYS A 3 -9.99 -15.34 5.02
CA LYS A 3 -9.38 -14.93 6.29
C LYS A 3 -8.17 -14.02 6.03
N PHE A 4 -8.01 -13.00 6.85
CA PHE A 4 -6.75 -12.24 6.95
C PHE A 4 -5.61 -13.19 7.32
N ARG A 5 -4.45 -12.95 6.74
CA ARG A 5 -3.23 -13.69 7.02
C ARG A 5 -2.12 -12.71 7.39
N TYR A 6 -1.10 -13.21 8.07
CA TYR A 6 0.08 -12.43 8.40
C TYR A 6 1.30 -13.01 7.69
N LEU A 7 1.94 -12.17 6.88
CA LEU A 7 3.21 -12.48 6.24
C LEU A 7 4.36 -11.98 7.12
N LYS A 8 5.20 -12.86 7.63
CA LYS A 8 6.44 -12.48 8.32
C LYS A 8 7.43 -11.90 7.32
N ILE A 9 7.94 -10.69 7.59
CA ILE A 9 8.97 -10.02 6.79
C ILE A 9 10.30 -9.95 7.53
N SER A 10 10.30 -10.16 8.85
CA SER A 10 11.47 -10.37 9.71
C SER A 10 11.07 -11.13 10.97
N LYS A 11 12.03 -11.35 11.90
CA LYS A 11 11.76 -11.99 13.22
C LYS A 11 10.65 -11.25 14.00
N THR A 12 10.61 -9.92 13.94
CA THR A 12 9.72 -9.08 14.75
C THR A 12 8.61 -8.39 13.94
N LYS A 13 8.61 -8.50 12.61
CA LYS A 13 7.69 -7.75 11.73
C LYS A 13 6.81 -8.68 10.92
N LYS A 14 5.51 -8.40 10.91
CA LYS A 14 4.50 -9.08 10.10
C LYS A 14 3.59 -8.05 9.42
N LEU A 15 3.19 -8.32 8.18
CA LEU A 15 2.22 -7.53 7.43
C LEU A 15 0.91 -8.32 7.36
N ARG A 16 -0.20 -7.65 7.65
CA ARG A 16 -1.53 -8.24 7.44
C ARG A 16 -1.87 -8.18 5.95
N CYS A 17 -2.39 -9.26 5.42
CA CYS A 17 -2.77 -9.34 4.01
C CYS A 17 -4.03 -10.18 3.81
N ILE A 18 -4.70 -9.95 2.70
CA ILE A 18 -5.72 -10.82 2.14
C ILE A 18 -5.10 -11.51 0.94
N PHE A 19 -5.19 -12.82 0.91
CA PHE A 19 -4.66 -13.61 -0.18
C PHE A 19 -5.69 -14.65 -0.62
N LEU A 20 -6.03 -14.62 -1.90
CA LEU A 20 -6.88 -15.60 -2.56
C LEU A 20 -6.06 -16.30 -3.65
N ASN A 21 -5.79 -17.57 -3.44
CA ASN A 21 -5.19 -18.44 -4.46
C ASN A 21 -6.31 -19.25 -5.15
N THR A 22 -6.39 -19.12 -6.46
CA THR A 22 -7.43 -19.77 -7.29
C THR A 22 -6.80 -20.62 -8.40
N ASN A 23 -5.53 -21.01 -8.28
CA ASN A 23 -4.73 -21.60 -9.35
C ASN A 23 -4.63 -20.74 -10.62
N SER A 24 -5.06 -19.48 -10.55
CA SER A 24 -4.95 -18.53 -11.65
C SER A 24 -3.51 -18.11 -11.89
N LYS A 25 -3.15 -17.98 -13.16
CA LYS A 25 -1.87 -17.36 -13.57
C LYS A 25 -1.94 -15.83 -13.58
N LEU A 26 -3.12 -15.24 -13.33
CA LEU A 26 -3.34 -13.80 -13.25
C LEU A 26 -3.85 -13.41 -11.87
N PHE A 27 -3.20 -12.45 -11.26
CA PHE A 27 -3.56 -11.88 -9.96
C PHE A 27 -4.03 -10.44 -10.10
N VAL A 28 -4.85 -10.01 -9.16
CA VAL A 28 -5.08 -8.59 -8.87
C VAL A 28 -4.36 -8.26 -7.57
N VAL A 29 -3.52 -7.24 -7.60
CA VAL A 29 -2.80 -6.74 -6.42
C VAL A 29 -3.38 -5.37 -6.08
N PHE A 30 -4.08 -5.27 -4.95
CA PHE A 30 -4.70 -4.04 -4.47
C PHE A 30 -3.82 -3.37 -3.41
N LEU A 31 -3.57 -2.06 -3.59
CA LEU A 31 -2.78 -1.21 -2.71
C LEU A 31 -3.64 -0.05 -2.19
N HIS A 32 -3.81 0.03 -0.87
CA HIS A 32 -4.66 1.03 -0.23
C HIS A 32 -3.99 2.41 -0.13
N GLY A 33 -4.76 3.43 0.25
CA GLY A 33 -4.31 4.80 0.41
C GLY A 33 -3.57 5.07 1.73
N PHE A 34 -3.15 6.32 1.89
CA PHE A 34 -2.53 6.83 3.10
C PHE A 34 -3.49 6.70 4.29
N MET A 35 -2.99 6.28 5.45
CA MET A 35 -3.78 6.06 6.68
C MET A 35 -5.01 5.16 6.52
N SER A 36 -5.01 4.28 5.52
CA SER A 36 -6.09 3.33 5.24
C SER A 36 -5.70 1.91 5.65
N ASP A 37 -6.62 0.97 5.48
CA ASP A 37 -6.45 -0.44 5.79
C ASP A 37 -7.18 -1.34 4.77
N LEU A 38 -7.32 -2.62 5.10
CA LEU A 38 -8.03 -3.61 4.28
C LEU A 38 -9.48 -3.86 4.70
N GLU A 39 -10.01 -3.14 5.67
CA GLU A 39 -11.39 -3.34 6.16
C GLU A 39 -12.41 -2.49 5.41
N GLY A 40 -11.95 -1.57 4.56
CA GLY A 40 -12.80 -0.73 3.71
C GLY A 40 -13.51 -1.48 2.58
N GLU A 41 -14.43 -0.80 1.90
CA GLU A 41 -15.24 -1.40 0.83
C GLU A 41 -14.44 -1.73 -0.44
N LYS A 42 -13.44 -0.91 -0.80
CA LYS A 42 -12.65 -1.13 -2.03
C LYS A 42 -11.95 -2.49 -2.03
N PRO A 43 -11.12 -2.86 -1.01
CA PRO A 43 -10.47 -4.16 -1.00
C PRO A 43 -11.47 -5.32 -0.96
N LYS A 44 -12.59 -5.18 -0.25
CA LYS A 44 -13.66 -6.18 -0.20
C LYS A 44 -14.33 -6.38 -1.57
N ALA A 45 -14.61 -5.29 -2.29
CA ALA A 45 -15.23 -5.34 -3.62
C ALA A 45 -14.33 -6.06 -4.63
N PHE A 46 -13.03 -5.70 -4.68
CA PHE A 46 -12.08 -6.37 -5.58
C PHE A 46 -11.85 -7.83 -5.20
N GLN A 47 -11.85 -8.15 -3.91
CA GLN A 47 -11.77 -9.52 -3.46
C GLN A 47 -12.98 -10.34 -3.92
N ARG A 48 -14.21 -9.82 -3.75
CA ARG A 48 -15.45 -10.49 -4.24
C ARG A 48 -15.39 -10.71 -5.75
N TYR A 49 -14.99 -9.68 -6.50
CA TYR A 49 -14.82 -9.76 -7.95
C TYR A 49 -13.83 -10.86 -8.36
N CYS A 50 -12.65 -10.85 -7.77
CA CYS A 50 -11.62 -11.86 -8.07
C CYS A 50 -12.08 -13.28 -7.73
N LYS A 51 -12.79 -13.47 -6.61
CA LYS A 51 -13.39 -14.76 -6.27
C LYS A 51 -14.38 -15.23 -7.32
N LYS A 52 -15.29 -14.34 -7.75
CA LYS A 52 -16.29 -14.64 -8.80
C LYS A 52 -15.63 -15.00 -10.14
N ARG A 53 -14.55 -14.33 -10.49
CA ARG A 53 -13.80 -14.51 -11.75
C ARG A 53 -12.70 -15.56 -11.66
N LYS A 54 -12.55 -16.25 -10.54
CA LYS A 54 -11.49 -17.24 -10.29
C LYS A 54 -10.07 -16.68 -10.51
N LEU A 55 -9.86 -15.37 -10.25
CA LEU A 55 -8.56 -14.70 -10.30
C LEU A 55 -7.86 -14.79 -8.96
N GLY A 56 -6.52 -14.80 -8.98
CA GLY A 56 -5.75 -14.60 -7.76
C GLY A 56 -5.97 -13.18 -7.23
N PHE A 57 -5.94 -13.01 -5.90
CA PHE A 57 -6.05 -11.70 -5.26
C PHE A 57 -5.02 -11.55 -4.16
N LEU A 58 -4.37 -10.39 -4.11
CA LEU A 58 -3.49 -9.99 -3.04
C LEU A 58 -3.81 -8.55 -2.65
N ALA A 59 -4.02 -8.31 -1.37
CA ALA A 59 -4.01 -6.98 -0.77
C ALA A 59 -3.20 -7.03 0.52
N LEU A 60 -2.48 -5.96 0.87
CA LEU A 60 -1.66 -5.93 2.07
C LEU A 60 -1.76 -4.56 2.75
N GLU A 61 -1.65 -4.56 4.08
CA GLU A 61 -1.41 -3.36 4.88
C GLU A 61 0.09 -3.18 5.03
N TYR A 62 0.58 -2.01 4.69
CA TYR A 62 1.99 -1.66 4.89
C TYR A 62 2.32 -1.54 6.37
N SER A 63 3.60 -1.58 6.75
CA SER A 63 3.99 -1.36 8.13
C SER A 63 3.45 -0.02 8.66
N GLY A 64 2.92 -0.05 9.89
CA GLY A 64 2.28 1.10 10.53
C GLY A 64 0.85 1.40 10.09
N HIS A 65 0.25 0.59 9.20
CA HIS A 65 -1.15 0.70 8.77
C HIS A 65 -1.97 -0.48 9.29
N GLY A 66 -3.23 -0.22 9.60
CA GLY A 66 -4.18 -1.23 10.05
C GLY A 66 -3.64 -2.08 11.20
N LYS A 67 -3.59 -3.40 11.00
CA LYS A 67 -3.07 -4.37 11.99
C LYS A 67 -1.68 -4.92 11.63
N SER A 68 -0.98 -4.30 10.68
CA SER A 68 0.41 -4.59 10.38
C SER A 68 1.36 -4.06 11.45
N SER A 69 2.49 -4.74 11.64
CA SER A 69 3.51 -4.31 12.61
C SER A 69 4.12 -2.96 12.24
N GLY A 70 4.63 -2.26 13.25
CA GLY A 70 5.36 -1.00 13.11
C GLY A 70 4.55 0.22 13.51
N LYS A 71 5.23 1.35 13.61
CA LYS A 71 4.61 2.66 13.88
C LYS A 71 4.48 3.41 12.56
N PHE A 72 3.33 4.04 12.32
CA PHE A 72 3.04 4.84 11.12
C PHE A 72 4.12 5.92 10.90
N THR A 73 4.50 6.62 11.98
CA THR A 73 5.54 7.66 12.01
C THR A 73 6.94 7.19 11.60
N LYS A 74 7.18 5.88 11.56
CA LYS A 74 8.43 5.25 11.08
C LYS A 74 8.30 4.68 9.67
N GLY A 75 7.19 4.99 8.99
CA GLY A 75 6.91 4.61 7.61
C GLY A 75 7.40 5.67 6.61
N ASN A 76 7.61 5.27 5.38
CA ASN A 76 7.79 6.15 4.22
C ASN A 76 7.54 5.37 2.93
N VAL A 77 7.38 6.11 1.83
CA VAL A 77 7.06 5.53 0.50
C VAL A 77 8.10 4.49 0.06
N SER A 78 9.39 4.76 0.29
CA SER A 78 10.47 3.82 -0.09
C SER A 78 10.39 2.50 0.67
N LYS A 79 10.11 2.56 1.96
CA LYS A 79 9.95 1.37 2.82
C LYS A 79 8.73 0.56 2.39
N TRP A 80 7.58 1.20 2.24
CA TRP A 80 6.34 0.53 1.81
C TRP A 80 6.48 -0.07 0.41
N THR A 81 7.17 0.62 -0.52
CA THR A 81 7.51 0.08 -1.85
C THR A 81 8.31 -1.23 -1.74
N LYS A 82 9.29 -1.31 -0.83
CA LYS A 82 10.09 -2.53 -0.60
C LYS A 82 9.26 -3.66 0.02
N GLU A 83 8.36 -3.34 0.95
CA GLU A 83 7.44 -4.30 1.58
C GLU A 83 6.47 -4.90 0.54
N ILE A 84 5.90 -4.07 -0.34
CA ILE A 84 5.06 -4.51 -1.45
C ILE A 84 5.84 -5.44 -2.38
N LYS A 85 7.04 -5.02 -2.81
CA LYS A 85 7.92 -5.84 -3.65
C LYS A 85 8.17 -7.22 -3.02
N TYR A 86 8.50 -7.26 -1.73
CA TYR A 86 8.72 -8.51 -1.02
C TYR A 86 7.47 -9.38 -1.01
N THR A 87 6.31 -8.79 -0.71
CA THR A 87 5.03 -9.51 -0.62
C THR A 87 4.61 -10.08 -1.97
N ILE A 88 4.73 -9.30 -3.06
CA ILE A 88 4.44 -9.76 -4.42
C ILE A 88 5.37 -10.95 -4.78
N LYS A 89 6.67 -10.84 -4.54
CA LYS A 89 7.63 -11.93 -4.81
C LYS A 89 7.28 -13.21 -4.06
N LYS A 90 6.84 -13.10 -2.80
CA LYS A 90 6.50 -14.26 -1.96
C LYS A 90 5.18 -14.91 -2.36
N ILE A 91 4.16 -14.12 -2.69
CA ILE A 91 2.78 -14.60 -2.85
C ILE A 91 2.43 -14.79 -4.32
N VAL A 92 2.66 -13.76 -5.16
CA VAL A 92 2.34 -13.81 -6.59
C VAL A 92 3.38 -14.61 -7.37
N LYS A 93 4.64 -14.61 -6.88
CA LYS A 93 5.77 -15.36 -7.47
C LYS A 93 6.03 -14.93 -8.91
N LYS A 94 5.94 -15.89 -9.86
CA LYS A 94 6.18 -15.67 -11.30
C LYS A 94 4.91 -15.35 -12.08
N ASN A 95 3.72 -15.34 -11.43
CA ASN A 95 2.47 -15.07 -12.11
C ASN A 95 2.35 -13.61 -12.57
N ASN A 96 1.55 -13.40 -13.61
CA ASN A 96 1.19 -12.06 -14.06
C ASN A 96 0.22 -11.41 -13.07
N PHE A 97 0.18 -10.06 -13.05
CA PHE A 97 -0.77 -9.36 -12.21
C PHE A 97 -1.16 -7.98 -12.75
N ILE A 98 -2.34 -7.54 -12.33
CA ILE A 98 -2.86 -6.19 -12.50
C ILE A 98 -2.71 -5.47 -11.17
N LEU A 99 -2.16 -4.26 -11.20
CA LEU A 99 -2.09 -3.37 -10.04
C LEU A 99 -3.34 -2.51 -9.95
N ILE A 100 -3.92 -2.44 -8.76
CA ILE A 100 -5.00 -1.49 -8.45
C ILE A 100 -4.55 -0.67 -7.25
N GLY A 101 -4.35 0.63 -7.47
CA GLY A 101 -3.91 1.55 -6.43
C GLY A 101 -4.96 2.58 -6.09
N SER A 102 -5.25 2.80 -4.81
CA SER A 102 -6.13 3.87 -4.33
C SER A 102 -5.29 4.99 -3.71
N SER A 103 -5.45 6.24 -4.18
CA SER A 103 -4.72 7.40 -3.67
C SER A 103 -3.19 7.15 -3.65
N MET A 104 -2.53 7.23 -2.47
CA MET A 104 -1.11 6.86 -2.30
C MET A 104 -0.79 5.45 -2.84
N GLY A 105 -1.75 4.51 -2.77
CA GLY A 105 -1.57 3.17 -3.33
C GLY A 105 -1.29 3.18 -4.83
N SER A 106 -1.76 4.19 -5.57
CA SER A 106 -1.41 4.39 -6.98
C SER A 106 0.07 4.74 -7.14
N TRP A 107 0.59 5.63 -6.34
CA TRP A 107 2.03 5.96 -6.32
C TRP A 107 2.88 4.72 -6.01
N LEU A 108 2.50 3.98 -4.96
CA LEU A 108 3.19 2.74 -4.59
C LEU A 108 3.10 1.68 -5.72
N SER A 109 1.98 1.64 -6.47
CA SER A 109 1.81 0.80 -7.65
C SER A 109 2.78 1.17 -8.78
N LEU A 110 2.88 2.45 -9.11
CA LEU A 110 3.81 2.95 -10.12
C LEU A 110 5.26 2.59 -9.78
N ASN A 111 5.63 2.66 -8.50
CA ASN A 111 6.95 2.26 -8.04
C ASN A 111 7.25 0.76 -8.23
N GLN A 112 6.23 -0.11 -8.43
CA GLN A 112 6.45 -1.53 -8.68
C GLN A 112 6.90 -1.82 -10.12
N PHE A 113 6.63 -0.93 -11.08
CA PHE A 113 7.03 -1.14 -12.47
C PHE A 113 8.54 -1.34 -12.65
N LYS A 114 9.38 -0.66 -11.83
CA LYS A 114 10.82 -0.85 -11.85
C LYS A 114 11.28 -2.29 -11.49
N TYR A 115 10.40 -3.07 -10.82
CA TYR A 115 10.74 -4.43 -10.37
C TYR A 115 10.02 -5.52 -11.15
N PHE A 116 8.84 -5.23 -11.72
CA PHE A 116 7.91 -6.24 -12.24
C PHE A 116 7.38 -5.90 -13.63
N LYS A 117 8.08 -5.07 -14.42
CA LYS A 117 7.62 -4.57 -15.72
C LYS A 117 7.03 -5.67 -16.62
N LYS A 118 7.68 -6.84 -16.67
CA LYS A 118 7.23 -7.97 -17.50
C LYS A 118 5.98 -8.69 -16.95
N GLN A 119 5.78 -8.67 -15.63
CA GLN A 119 4.68 -9.36 -14.96
C GLN A 119 3.42 -8.47 -14.82
N ILE A 120 3.58 -7.15 -14.79
CA ILE A 120 2.47 -6.19 -14.71
C ILE A 120 1.77 -6.15 -16.06
N LYS A 121 0.49 -6.56 -16.10
CA LYS A 121 -0.35 -6.58 -17.31
C LYS A 121 -1.35 -5.45 -17.37
N GLY A 122 -1.45 -4.63 -16.33
CA GLY A 122 -2.32 -3.46 -16.28
C GLY A 122 -2.19 -2.72 -14.97
N PHE A 123 -2.65 -1.49 -14.97
CA PHE A 123 -2.72 -0.62 -13.80
C PHE A 123 -4.06 0.14 -13.81
N LEU A 124 -4.72 0.14 -12.66
CA LEU A 124 -5.91 0.96 -12.39
C LEU A 124 -5.64 1.86 -11.19
N GLY A 125 -5.69 3.17 -11.41
CA GLY A 125 -5.59 4.16 -10.36
C GLY A 125 -6.98 4.68 -9.95
N ILE A 126 -7.26 4.69 -8.65
CA ILE A 126 -8.51 5.21 -8.08
C ILE A 126 -8.19 6.43 -7.23
N GLY A 127 -8.61 7.63 -7.69
CA GLY A 127 -8.24 8.88 -7.01
C GLY A 127 -6.73 9.00 -6.84
N SER A 128 -5.98 8.74 -7.91
CA SER A 128 -4.52 8.62 -7.89
C SER A 128 -3.85 9.89 -7.39
N ALA A 129 -2.94 9.75 -6.43
CA ALA A 129 -2.20 10.84 -5.84
C ALA A 129 -0.68 10.55 -5.82
N PRO A 130 -0.02 10.48 -7.00
CA PRO A 130 1.44 10.39 -7.05
C PRO A 130 2.04 11.70 -6.51
N GLU A 131 3.16 11.58 -5.78
CA GLU A 131 3.89 12.73 -5.22
C GLU A 131 3.07 13.64 -4.29
N PHE A 132 1.96 13.12 -3.71
CA PHE A 132 1.06 13.94 -2.90
C PHE A 132 1.75 14.56 -1.67
N LEU A 133 2.75 13.89 -1.10
CA LEU A 133 3.51 14.41 0.04
C LEU A 133 4.23 15.70 -0.32
N GLU A 134 4.76 15.82 -1.54
CA GLU A 134 5.38 17.05 -2.01
C GLU A 134 4.33 18.06 -2.46
N ARG A 135 3.49 17.68 -3.43
CA ARG A 135 2.57 18.62 -4.09
C ARG A 135 1.44 19.12 -3.20
N LEU A 136 0.84 18.23 -2.39
CA LEU A 136 -0.33 18.56 -1.59
C LEU A 136 -0.01 18.90 -0.14
N MET A 137 1.18 18.53 0.37
CA MET A 137 1.59 18.79 1.74
C MET A 137 2.79 19.73 1.80
N TRP A 138 3.98 19.28 1.40
CA TRP A 138 5.21 20.05 1.54
C TRP A 138 5.15 21.44 0.90
N ASN A 139 4.61 21.55 -0.31
CA ASN A 139 4.51 22.83 -1.00
C ASN A 139 3.57 23.82 -0.32
N LYS A 140 2.62 23.31 0.48
CA LYS A 140 1.71 24.12 1.29
C LYS A 140 2.22 24.43 2.68
N PHE A 141 3.32 23.84 3.11
CA PHE A 141 3.91 24.12 4.42
C PHE A 141 4.47 25.54 4.48
N THR A 142 4.23 26.22 5.59
CA THR A 142 4.85 27.51 5.90
C THR A 142 6.37 27.33 6.05
N LYS A 143 7.12 28.44 5.97
CA LYS A 143 8.58 28.43 6.21
C LYS A 143 8.93 27.83 7.58
N LYS A 144 8.11 28.14 8.61
CA LYS A 144 8.26 27.59 9.97
C LYS A 144 8.08 26.08 9.98
N MET A 145 6.99 25.55 9.41
CA MET A 145 6.71 24.12 9.33
C MET A 145 7.84 23.36 8.60
N LYS A 146 8.31 23.90 7.47
CA LYS A 146 9.44 23.31 6.71
C LYS A 146 10.71 23.25 7.56
N LYS A 147 11.06 24.36 8.25
CA LYS A 147 12.23 24.43 9.13
C LYS A 147 12.14 23.41 10.27
N GLU A 148 11.00 23.30 10.91
CA GLU A 148 10.77 22.31 11.99
C GLU A 148 10.84 20.87 11.46
N THR A 149 10.22 20.58 10.30
CA THR A 149 10.31 19.25 9.67
C THR A 149 11.76 18.86 9.36
N ILE A 150 12.55 19.77 8.79
CA ILE A 150 13.96 19.51 8.46
C ILE A 150 14.77 19.28 9.74
N LYS A 151 14.58 20.13 10.77
CA LYS A 151 15.31 20.05 12.04
C LYS A 151 14.98 18.76 12.82
N ASN A 152 13.70 18.38 12.90
CA ASN A 152 13.23 17.30 13.75
C ASN A 152 13.02 15.98 13.00
N GLY A 153 13.10 15.99 11.66
CA GLY A 153 12.78 14.85 10.79
C GLY A 153 11.28 14.53 10.71
N ILE A 154 10.44 15.29 11.41
CA ILE A 154 8.98 15.09 11.48
C ILE A 154 8.30 16.41 11.86
N TYR A 155 7.09 16.61 11.34
CA TYR A 155 6.17 17.66 11.73
C TYR A 155 4.78 17.08 11.93
N TYR A 156 4.12 17.42 13.04
CA TYR A 156 2.78 16.92 13.34
C TYR A 156 1.72 17.92 12.83
N LEU A 157 0.88 17.45 11.93
CA LEU A 157 -0.28 18.18 11.46
C LEU A 157 -1.46 17.88 12.37
N LYS A 158 -2.16 18.93 12.82
CA LYS A 158 -3.42 18.82 13.55
C LYS A 158 -4.59 19.03 12.59
N HIS A 159 -5.55 18.12 12.61
CA HIS A 159 -6.81 18.25 11.89
C HIS A 159 -7.97 17.81 12.80
N GLY A 160 -8.70 18.77 13.35
CA GLY A 160 -9.66 18.50 14.41
C GLY A 160 -8.99 17.86 15.63
N ASN A 161 -9.51 16.72 16.06
CA ASN A 161 -8.96 15.94 17.18
C ASN A 161 -7.86 14.94 16.77
N TYR A 162 -7.44 14.94 15.51
CA TYR A 162 -6.41 14.05 15.01
C TYR A 162 -5.09 14.78 14.81
N GLU A 163 -4.01 14.11 15.22
CA GLU A 163 -2.65 14.54 14.96
C GLU A 163 -1.94 13.46 14.12
N TYR A 164 -1.34 13.86 13.00
CA TYR A 164 -0.57 12.95 12.14
C TYR A 164 0.77 13.57 11.73
N PRO A 165 1.81 12.72 11.58
CA PRO A 165 3.14 13.15 11.19
C PRO A 165 3.19 13.55 9.70
#